data_187c0b3296dd3dda321a96c18c3f3d94
#
_entry.id   187c0b3296dd3dda321a96c18c3f3d94
#
_cell.length_a   1.000
_cell.length_b   1.000
_cell.length_c   1.000
_cell.angle_alpha   90.00
_cell.angle_beta   90.00
_cell.angle_gamma   90.00
#
_symmetry.space_group_name_H-M   'P 1'
#
loop_
_entity.id
_entity.type
_entity.pdbx_description
1 polymer ?
#
loop_
_entity_poly.entity_id
_entity_poly.type
_entity_poly.pdbx_seq_one_letter_code
_entity_poly.pdbx_strand_id
1 'polypeptide(L)'
;YFSNFMIGKSYIFHLFLFLLILPDSIYSQDNICLIPQVESMVRKKGTLSIERLESIHFPDEWKNTGNLLVSDLKELANLSVMVNASNPSIHVKKVKMQEPEMYMLEITKQGIIIEAGDQTGMIHAFSTLLQLILGSEGKELPRLIIHDKPRFSYRGVMIDCSRHFWTIEQLKKYTKQLAFFKLNTLHLHLTDNQGWRLYLDQYPDLAFKGTYYRTFEDLSGHYYRKSELQELINYAAMYGIEIIPEIDLPGHCLALLAALPQLSCKGGKFEAYPEELDGQKRKRADENMLCIGNPETYRFVEKLVAELTDLFPSSFIHLGGDEVSTHLWEQCPKCQKIYKQENMTSWHELQDYFTKRVSEIVRSKGKRMIGWDEINDRNAADISDVIMIWQRDGREQQQKALKRGLSVIMSPKDPCYFDFGYSRNSTRRLYEWEPVGKECTNTQA
;
A
#
# COMPACT_ATOMS: atom_id res chain seq x y z
N TYR A 1 -51.72 35.70 -34.66
CA TYR A 1 -51.89 37.07 -35.12
C TYR A 1 -50.54 37.73 -35.25
N PHE A 2 -50.33 38.20 -36.47
CA PHE A 2 -49.25 38.95 -37.07
C PHE A 2 -48.80 40.20 -36.28
N SER A 3 -47.52 40.54 -36.22
CA SER A 3 -46.96 41.62 -37.10
C SER A 3 -45.50 41.85 -36.82
N ASN A 4 -44.79 41.96 -37.93
CA ASN A 4 -43.44 42.48 -38.15
C ASN A 4 -43.08 43.76 -37.39
N PHE A 5 -41.77 43.88 -37.01
CA PHE A 5 -41.04 45.09 -37.40
C PHE A 5 -39.51 44.79 -37.53
N MET A 6 -38.98 45.03 -38.69
CA MET A 6 -37.55 45.14 -39.03
C MET A 6 -36.99 46.45 -38.51
N ILE A 7 -35.73 46.44 -38.09
CA ILE A 7 -34.68 47.51 -38.09
C ILE A 7 -33.59 46.94 -37.13
N GLY A 8 -32.31 46.77 -37.37
CA GLY A 8 -31.45 47.29 -38.38
C GLY A 8 -30.11 46.57 -38.23
N LYS A 9 -29.57 46.12 -39.36
CA LYS A 9 -28.17 45.63 -39.49
C LYS A 9 -27.23 46.79 -39.18
N SER A 10 -26.41 46.71 -38.13
CA SER A 10 -25.12 47.43 -38.11
C SER A 10 -24.30 47.34 -36.82
N TYR A 11 -24.35 46.29 -36.04
CA TYR A 11 -23.45 46.16 -34.85
C TYR A 11 -22.78 44.77 -34.69
N ILE A 12 -22.74 43.96 -35.74
CA ILE A 12 -22.14 42.60 -35.66
C ILE A 12 -20.71 42.57 -36.25
N PHE A 13 -20.19 43.67 -36.79
CA PHE A 13 -18.89 43.66 -37.49
C PHE A 13 -17.70 44.16 -36.64
N HIS A 14 -17.90 44.62 -35.43
CA HIS A 14 -16.79 45.10 -34.56
C HIS A 14 -16.47 44.21 -33.35
N LEU A 15 -17.16 43.10 -33.18
CA LEU A 15 -16.84 42.15 -32.09
C LEU A 15 -15.99 40.95 -32.54
N PHE A 16 -15.72 40.82 -33.84
CA PHE A 16 -14.92 39.69 -34.39
C PHE A 16 -13.44 40.05 -34.65
N LEU A 17 -13.03 41.31 -34.41
CA LEU A 17 -11.63 41.73 -34.64
C LEU A 17 -10.81 41.84 -33.35
N PHE A 18 -11.38 41.57 -32.17
CA PHE A 18 -10.66 41.57 -30.88
C PHE A 18 -10.33 40.18 -30.36
N LEU A 19 -10.70 39.12 -31.09
CA LEU A 19 -10.45 37.72 -30.72
C LEU A 19 -9.27 37.08 -31.45
N LEU A 20 -8.47 37.88 -32.22
CA LEU A 20 -7.33 37.37 -32.97
C LEU A 20 -5.97 37.93 -32.54
N ILE A 21 -5.89 38.58 -31.38
CA ILE A 21 -4.62 38.91 -30.74
C ILE A 21 -4.69 38.53 -29.27
N LEU A 22 -4.98 37.26 -29.01
CA LEU A 22 -4.44 36.64 -27.81
C LEU A 22 -3.04 36.16 -28.22
N PRO A 23 -2.00 36.64 -27.56
CA PRO A 23 -0.68 36.09 -27.82
C PRO A 23 -0.71 34.60 -27.48
N ASP A 24 -0.13 33.78 -28.35
CA ASP A 24 0.17 32.37 -28.21
C ASP A 24 1.09 32.04 -27.01
N SER A 25 1.03 32.81 -25.96
CA SER A 25 1.95 32.79 -24.82
C SER A 25 1.29 32.60 -23.46
N ILE A 26 0.16 31.91 -23.38
CA ILE A 26 -0.41 31.47 -22.06
C ILE A 26 -0.52 29.94 -21.97
N TYR A 27 0.13 29.17 -22.79
CA TYR A 27 0.62 27.86 -22.40
C TYR A 27 2.08 28.07 -22.01
N SER A 28 2.28 28.48 -20.77
CA SER A 28 3.60 28.47 -20.16
C SER A 28 4.04 27.00 -20.07
N GLN A 29 4.98 26.62 -20.93
CA GLN A 29 5.76 25.37 -20.88
C GLN A 29 6.55 25.20 -19.57
N ASP A 30 6.16 25.89 -18.52
CA ASP A 30 6.95 26.04 -17.31
C ASP A 30 6.57 25.14 -16.14
N ASN A 31 5.48 24.38 -16.23
CA ASN A 31 5.07 23.53 -15.12
C ASN A 31 5.53 22.07 -15.32
N ILE A 32 6.74 21.78 -14.84
CA ILE A 32 7.16 20.39 -14.65
C ILE A 32 6.27 19.79 -13.55
N CYS A 33 5.42 18.84 -13.91
CA CYS A 33 4.56 18.14 -12.96
C CYS A 33 5.21 16.80 -12.59
N LEU A 34 5.61 16.65 -11.33
CA LEU A 34 6.13 15.43 -10.76
C LEU A 34 5.19 14.95 -9.65
N ILE A 35 4.92 13.67 -9.61
CA ILE A 35 4.08 13.02 -8.58
C ILE A 35 4.85 11.86 -7.95
N PRO A 36 5.14 11.90 -6.64
CA PRO A 36 4.95 13.04 -5.74
C PRO A 36 5.84 14.23 -6.11
N GLN A 37 5.47 15.42 -5.62
CA GLN A 37 6.28 16.62 -5.77
C GLN A 37 7.62 16.42 -5.05
N VAL A 38 8.72 16.82 -5.69
CA VAL A 38 10.06 16.70 -5.10
C VAL A 38 10.33 17.79 -4.06
N GLU A 39 11.22 17.53 -3.10
CA GLU A 39 11.56 18.46 -2.01
C GLU A 39 12.12 19.79 -2.56
N SER A 40 13.02 19.71 -3.55
CA SER A 40 13.55 20.92 -4.19
C SER A 40 13.91 20.69 -5.65
N MET A 41 13.68 21.72 -6.48
CA MET A 41 14.05 21.73 -7.90
C MET A 41 14.54 23.11 -8.32
N VAL A 42 15.75 23.15 -8.87
CA VAL A 42 16.37 24.38 -9.39
C VAL A 42 16.54 24.25 -10.90
N ARG A 43 15.81 25.04 -11.67
CA ARG A 43 15.91 25.07 -13.13
C ARG A 43 17.12 25.86 -13.58
N LYS A 44 17.81 25.38 -14.63
CA LYS A 44 18.95 26.01 -15.29
C LYS A 44 18.58 26.40 -16.71
N LYS A 45 19.32 27.33 -17.33
CA LYS A 45 19.09 27.72 -18.75
C LYS A 45 19.47 26.58 -19.70
N GLY A 46 18.60 26.32 -20.68
CA GLY A 46 18.81 25.35 -21.76
C GLY A 46 18.23 23.97 -21.47
N THR A 47 18.39 23.10 -22.45
CA THR A 47 17.82 21.76 -22.46
C THR A 47 18.89 20.71 -22.78
N LEU A 48 18.51 19.44 -22.66
CA LEU A 48 19.25 18.25 -23.10
C LEU A 48 18.35 17.44 -23.99
N SER A 49 18.77 17.16 -25.23
CA SER A 49 18.00 16.27 -26.10
C SER A 49 18.02 14.83 -25.58
N ILE A 50 16.87 14.18 -25.53
CA ILE A 50 16.69 12.79 -25.10
C ILE A 50 17.44 11.85 -26.04
N GLU A 51 17.57 12.17 -27.32
CA GLU A 51 18.35 11.38 -28.28
C GLU A 51 19.83 11.19 -27.88
N ARG A 52 20.37 12.07 -27.02
CA ARG A 52 21.72 11.94 -26.47
C ARG A 52 21.87 10.94 -25.34
N LEU A 53 20.74 10.44 -24.81
CA LEU A 53 20.73 9.48 -23.73
C LEU A 53 20.93 8.06 -24.28
N GLU A 54 22.14 7.75 -24.76
CA GLU A 54 22.44 6.48 -25.42
C GLU A 54 23.00 5.42 -24.47
N SER A 55 23.48 5.81 -23.29
CA SER A 55 24.23 4.92 -22.41
C SER A 55 24.12 5.29 -20.93
N ILE A 56 24.25 4.28 -20.09
CA ILE A 56 24.15 4.42 -18.64
C ILE A 56 25.22 3.59 -17.93
N HIS A 57 25.69 4.08 -16.79
CA HIS A 57 26.57 3.34 -15.89
C HIS A 57 25.97 3.26 -14.49
N PHE A 58 25.95 2.06 -13.91
CA PHE A 58 25.55 1.79 -12.52
C PHE A 58 26.73 1.31 -11.69
N PRO A 59 26.76 1.60 -10.38
CA PRO A 59 27.60 0.86 -9.43
C PRO A 59 27.36 -0.64 -9.53
N ASP A 60 28.40 -1.46 -9.37
CA ASP A 60 28.32 -2.92 -9.55
C ASP A 60 27.21 -3.57 -8.68
N GLU A 61 27.07 -3.12 -7.47
CA GLU A 61 26.08 -3.61 -6.51
C GLU A 61 24.62 -3.30 -6.89
N TRP A 62 24.39 -2.32 -7.78
CA TRP A 62 23.04 -1.92 -8.24
C TRP A 62 22.71 -2.38 -9.66
N LYS A 63 23.59 -3.13 -10.30
CA LYS A 63 23.43 -3.55 -11.72
C LYS A 63 22.13 -4.30 -11.99
N ASN A 64 21.74 -5.22 -11.12
CA ASN A 64 20.53 -6.02 -11.33
C ASN A 64 19.27 -5.13 -11.35
N THR A 65 19.13 -4.29 -10.36
CA THR A 65 18.04 -3.30 -10.29
C THR A 65 18.16 -2.29 -11.44
N GLY A 66 19.37 -1.83 -11.75
CA GLY A 66 19.62 -0.92 -12.88
C GLY A 66 19.15 -1.49 -14.21
N ASN A 67 19.42 -2.77 -14.50
CA ASN A 67 18.95 -3.43 -15.71
C ASN A 67 17.40 -3.46 -15.79
N LEU A 68 16.73 -3.68 -14.67
CA LEU A 68 15.26 -3.64 -14.59
C LEU A 68 14.76 -2.22 -14.90
N LEU A 69 15.35 -1.18 -14.31
CA LEU A 69 14.97 0.21 -14.56
C LEU A 69 15.22 0.64 -16.01
N VAL A 70 16.29 0.15 -16.65
CA VAL A 70 16.54 0.36 -18.08
C VAL A 70 15.49 -0.32 -18.95
N SER A 71 15.02 -1.51 -18.56
CA SER A 71 13.88 -2.16 -19.23
C SER A 71 12.61 -1.31 -19.13
N ASP A 72 12.39 -0.66 -17.97
CA ASP A 72 11.27 0.24 -17.77
C ASP A 72 11.36 1.51 -18.62
N LEU A 73 12.54 2.10 -18.77
CA LEU A 73 12.76 3.22 -19.69
C LEU A 73 12.41 2.84 -21.13
N LYS A 74 12.79 1.65 -21.56
CA LYS A 74 12.45 1.14 -22.90
C LYS A 74 10.96 0.89 -23.06
N GLU A 75 10.33 0.22 -22.08
CA GLU A 75 8.91 -0.16 -22.15
C GLU A 75 7.98 1.07 -22.08
N LEU A 76 8.24 1.99 -21.14
CA LEU A 76 7.34 3.07 -20.81
C LEU A 76 7.62 4.36 -21.59
N ALA A 77 8.90 4.64 -21.90
CA ALA A 77 9.33 5.86 -22.57
C ALA A 77 9.95 5.64 -23.97
N ASN A 78 9.97 4.40 -24.46
CA ASN A 78 10.62 4.00 -25.71
C ASN A 78 12.09 4.45 -25.82
N LEU A 79 12.77 4.57 -24.67
CA LEU A 79 14.17 4.98 -24.58
C LEU A 79 15.06 3.76 -24.36
N SER A 80 15.87 3.42 -25.35
CA SER A 80 16.86 2.33 -25.27
C SER A 80 18.23 2.89 -24.94
N VAL A 81 18.86 2.43 -23.84
CA VAL A 81 20.20 2.85 -23.41
C VAL A 81 21.11 1.62 -23.21
N MET A 82 22.38 1.75 -23.61
CA MET A 82 23.39 0.70 -23.37
C MET A 82 23.89 0.76 -21.93
N VAL A 83 23.91 -0.38 -21.26
CA VAL A 83 24.37 -0.48 -19.87
C VAL A 83 25.90 -0.65 -19.81
N ASN A 84 26.54 0.01 -18.84
CA ASN A 84 27.98 -0.08 -18.52
C ASN A 84 28.93 0.47 -19.60
N ALA A 85 28.54 1.53 -20.29
CA ALA A 85 29.44 2.25 -21.18
C ALA A 85 30.60 2.93 -20.41
N SER A 86 31.74 3.03 -21.01
CA SER A 86 32.93 3.69 -20.43
C SER A 86 32.77 5.22 -20.30
N ASN A 87 31.96 5.82 -21.17
CA ASN A 87 31.60 7.24 -21.12
C ASN A 87 30.05 7.38 -21.19
N PRO A 88 29.36 7.17 -20.07
CA PRO A 88 27.91 7.11 -20.07
C PRO A 88 27.28 8.50 -20.19
N SER A 89 26.15 8.60 -20.91
CA SER A 89 25.31 9.79 -20.94
C SER A 89 24.43 9.94 -19.69
N ILE A 90 24.20 8.82 -18.97
CA ILE A 90 23.57 8.80 -17.65
C ILE A 90 24.53 8.13 -16.67
N HIS A 91 24.97 8.87 -15.67
CA HIS A 91 25.95 8.39 -14.68
C HIS A 91 25.29 8.27 -13.31
N VAL A 92 25.12 7.05 -12.83
CA VAL A 92 24.63 6.75 -11.49
C VAL A 92 25.80 6.52 -10.55
N LYS A 93 25.80 7.22 -9.42
CA LYS A 93 26.85 7.16 -8.40
C LYS A 93 26.26 6.85 -7.04
N LYS A 94 26.90 5.92 -6.30
CA LYS A 94 26.63 5.77 -4.88
C LYS A 94 27.49 6.77 -4.12
N VAL A 95 26.84 7.59 -3.29
CA VAL A 95 27.48 8.60 -2.45
C VAL A 95 26.91 8.53 -1.03
N LYS A 96 27.63 9.08 -0.06
CA LYS A 96 27.07 9.16 1.30
C LYS A 96 25.99 10.24 1.35
N MET A 97 24.76 9.86 1.67
CA MET A 97 23.65 10.77 1.92
C MET A 97 23.35 10.89 3.41
N GLN A 98 22.60 11.93 3.80
CA GLN A 98 22.27 12.20 5.20
C GLN A 98 21.11 11.32 5.70
N GLU A 99 20.19 11.00 4.80
CA GLU A 99 18.97 10.25 5.12
C GLU A 99 18.78 9.07 4.14
N PRO A 100 18.08 8.01 4.55
CA PRO A 100 17.71 6.92 3.64
C PRO A 100 16.85 7.42 2.47
N GLU A 101 16.94 6.70 1.35
CA GLU A 101 16.15 6.95 0.13
C GLU A 101 16.39 8.32 -0.53
N MET A 102 17.35 9.11 -0.01
CA MET A 102 17.69 10.42 -0.54
C MET A 102 18.46 10.30 -1.86
N TYR A 103 18.17 11.20 -2.79
CA TYR A 103 18.91 11.30 -4.05
C TYR A 103 19.06 12.74 -4.54
N MET A 104 20.02 12.92 -5.44
CA MET A 104 20.20 14.11 -6.29
C MET A 104 20.13 13.67 -7.76
N LEU A 105 19.41 14.43 -8.58
CA LEU A 105 19.36 14.26 -10.03
C LEU A 105 19.72 15.58 -10.70
N GLU A 106 20.78 15.59 -11.53
CA GLU A 106 21.20 16.76 -12.28
C GLU A 106 21.13 16.47 -13.79
N ILE A 107 20.43 17.33 -14.54
CA ILE A 107 20.39 17.32 -15.99
C ILE A 107 21.28 18.46 -16.49
N THR A 108 22.37 18.10 -17.17
CA THR A 108 23.37 19.01 -17.72
C THR A 108 23.25 19.11 -19.25
N LYS A 109 24.13 19.86 -19.92
CA LYS A 109 24.25 19.84 -21.39
C LYS A 109 24.84 18.54 -21.92
N GLN A 110 25.65 17.84 -21.11
CA GLN A 110 26.41 16.66 -21.50
C GLN A 110 25.67 15.35 -21.22
N GLY A 111 24.74 15.34 -20.27
CA GLY A 111 24.03 14.15 -19.83
C GLY A 111 23.40 14.33 -18.46
N ILE A 112 23.12 13.20 -17.80
CA ILE A 112 22.42 13.14 -16.53
C ILE A 112 23.33 12.53 -15.47
N ILE A 113 23.35 13.13 -14.28
CA ILE A 113 24.02 12.61 -13.11
C ILE A 113 22.96 12.28 -12.07
N ILE A 114 23.01 11.06 -11.54
CA ILE A 114 22.18 10.60 -10.43
C ILE A 114 23.12 10.22 -9.29
N GLU A 115 22.96 10.84 -8.14
CA GLU A 115 23.66 10.49 -6.91
C GLU A 115 22.64 10.02 -5.87
N ALA A 116 22.88 8.85 -5.25
CA ALA A 116 21.99 8.27 -4.25
C ALA A 116 22.79 7.60 -3.13
N GLY A 117 22.20 7.57 -1.92
CA GLY A 117 22.82 6.94 -0.76
C GLY A 117 22.65 5.42 -0.75
N ASP A 118 21.53 4.96 -1.28
CA ASP A 118 21.11 3.56 -1.32
C ASP A 118 20.37 3.23 -2.61
N GLN A 119 20.05 1.94 -2.79
CA GLN A 119 19.38 1.45 -3.99
C GLN A 119 17.98 2.07 -4.15
N THR A 120 17.25 2.30 -3.07
CA THR A 120 15.89 2.86 -3.12
C THR A 120 15.91 4.32 -3.55
N GLY A 121 16.89 5.12 -3.08
CA GLY A 121 17.11 6.48 -3.57
C GLY A 121 17.41 6.52 -5.07
N MET A 122 18.19 5.57 -5.58
CA MET A 122 18.41 5.41 -7.03
C MET A 122 17.10 5.11 -7.76
N ILE A 123 16.26 4.20 -7.26
CA ILE A 123 14.95 3.86 -7.86
C ILE A 123 14.05 5.11 -7.91
N HIS A 124 14.02 5.90 -6.85
CA HIS A 124 13.26 7.15 -6.79
C HIS A 124 13.77 8.19 -7.80
N ALA A 125 15.08 8.28 -7.97
CA ALA A 125 15.66 9.15 -8.99
C ALA A 125 15.27 8.72 -10.41
N PHE A 126 15.22 7.41 -10.68
CA PHE A 126 14.74 6.86 -11.95
C PHE A 126 13.27 7.12 -12.17
N SER A 127 12.44 6.97 -11.14
CA SER A 127 11.03 7.35 -11.21
C SER A 127 10.85 8.82 -11.62
N THR A 128 11.62 9.72 -11.01
CA THR A 128 11.63 11.14 -11.37
C THR A 128 12.10 11.37 -12.80
N LEU A 129 13.20 10.72 -13.22
CA LEU A 129 13.71 10.81 -14.59
C LEU A 129 12.67 10.32 -15.61
N LEU A 130 12.03 9.19 -15.34
CA LEU A 130 11.00 8.64 -16.22
C LEU A 130 9.81 9.59 -16.35
N GLN A 131 9.35 10.21 -15.25
CA GLN A 131 8.29 11.20 -15.28
C GLN A 131 8.69 12.46 -16.09
N LEU A 132 9.94 12.92 -15.96
CA LEU A 132 10.46 14.04 -16.76
C LEU A 132 10.50 13.70 -18.26
N ILE A 133 10.92 12.49 -18.62
CA ILE A 133 10.96 12.03 -20.01
C ILE A 133 9.55 11.94 -20.60
N LEU A 134 8.61 11.35 -19.88
CA LEU A 134 7.22 11.24 -20.30
C LEU A 134 6.56 12.63 -20.44
N GLY A 135 6.82 13.54 -19.51
CA GLY A 135 6.29 14.89 -19.53
C GLY A 135 6.90 15.80 -20.61
N SER A 136 8.06 15.43 -21.18
CA SER A 136 8.73 16.16 -22.26
C SER A 136 8.31 15.74 -23.67
N GLU A 137 7.33 14.86 -23.78
CA GLU A 137 6.90 14.24 -25.04
C GLU A 137 8.06 13.58 -25.83
N GLY A 138 9.11 13.15 -25.10
CA GLY A 138 10.25 12.42 -25.66
C GLY A 138 11.24 13.26 -26.48
N LYS A 139 11.30 14.59 -26.29
CA LYS A 139 12.17 15.46 -27.10
C LYS A 139 13.32 16.10 -26.31
N GLU A 140 13.00 17.01 -25.42
CA GLU A 140 13.97 17.84 -24.73
C GLU A 140 13.71 17.86 -23.22
N LEU A 141 14.71 17.53 -22.42
CA LEU A 141 14.65 17.65 -20.97
C LEU A 141 15.14 19.03 -20.55
N PRO A 142 14.44 19.74 -19.67
CA PRO A 142 14.95 20.98 -19.08
C PRO A 142 16.19 20.69 -18.25
N ARG A 143 17.18 21.56 -18.32
CA ARG A 143 18.34 21.47 -17.42
C ARG A 143 17.91 21.89 -16.02
N LEU A 144 18.18 21.03 -15.03
CA LEU A 144 17.74 21.24 -13.65
C LEU A 144 18.60 20.44 -12.66
N ILE A 145 18.47 20.81 -11.39
CA ILE A 145 18.98 20.01 -10.27
C ILE A 145 17.81 19.75 -9.35
N ILE A 146 17.60 18.49 -9.00
CA ILE A 146 16.60 18.02 -8.02
C ILE A 146 17.34 17.43 -6.85
N HIS A 147 16.92 17.82 -5.64
CA HIS A 147 17.20 17.07 -4.41
C HIS A 147 15.87 16.61 -3.85
N ASP A 148 15.80 15.35 -3.46
CA ASP A 148 14.56 14.74 -2.99
C ASP A 148 14.82 13.66 -1.96
N LYS A 149 13.86 13.51 -1.05
CA LYS A 149 13.79 12.46 -0.04
C LYS A 149 12.34 12.25 0.39
N PRO A 150 11.98 11.08 0.89
CA PRO A 150 10.63 10.87 1.39
C PRO A 150 10.39 11.64 2.69
N ARG A 151 9.17 12.15 2.85
CA ARG A 151 8.72 12.76 4.10
C ARG A 151 8.34 11.71 5.14
N PHE A 152 7.78 10.57 4.70
CA PHE A 152 7.33 9.48 5.55
C PHE A 152 8.09 8.20 5.23
N SER A 153 8.44 7.45 6.27
CA SER A 153 9.12 6.16 6.14
C SER A 153 8.20 5.06 5.58
N TYR A 154 6.90 5.09 5.91
CA TYR A 154 5.88 4.19 5.36
C TYR A 154 5.03 4.92 4.32
N ARG A 155 4.98 4.38 3.11
CA ARG A 155 4.21 4.87 1.97
C ARG A 155 3.64 3.66 1.23
N GLY A 156 2.45 3.22 1.64
CA GLY A 156 1.91 1.93 1.22
C GLY A 156 0.54 2.00 0.56
N VAL A 157 0.21 0.91 -0.09
CA VAL A 157 -1.13 0.59 -0.57
C VAL A 157 -1.49 -0.81 -0.10
N MET A 158 -2.71 -0.99 0.39
CA MET A 158 -3.27 -2.30 0.68
C MET A 158 -4.05 -2.82 -0.53
N ILE A 159 -3.87 -4.11 -0.82
CA ILE A 159 -4.67 -4.84 -1.81
C ILE A 159 -5.39 -5.98 -1.11
N ASP A 160 -6.71 -5.98 -1.21
CA ASP A 160 -7.55 -7.06 -0.71
C ASP A 160 -7.50 -8.24 -1.70
N CYS A 161 -6.79 -9.28 -1.29
CA CYS A 161 -6.67 -10.52 -2.05
C CYS A 161 -7.73 -11.55 -1.65
N SER A 162 -8.37 -11.36 -0.48
CA SER A 162 -9.36 -12.29 0.04
C SER A 162 -10.70 -12.17 -0.66
N ARG A 163 -11.25 -10.94 -0.75
CA ARG A 163 -12.54 -10.69 -1.40
C ARG A 163 -12.42 -10.79 -2.92
N HIS A 164 -11.24 -10.46 -3.46
CA HIS A 164 -10.92 -10.62 -4.88
C HIS A 164 -9.51 -11.17 -5.04
N PHE A 165 -9.37 -12.32 -5.73
CA PHE A 165 -8.05 -12.90 -5.97
C PHE A 165 -7.29 -12.14 -7.05
N TRP A 166 -6.06 -11.74 -6.76
CA TRP A 166 -5.15 -11.08 -7.69
C TRP A 166 -4.04 -12.05 -8.09
N THR A 167 -3.83 -12.24 -9.38
CA THR A 167 -2.72 -13.07 -9.85
C THR A 167 -1.37 -12.42 -9.53
N ILE A 168 -0.30 -13.23 -9.44
CA ILE A 168 1.06 -12.72 -9.22
C ILE A 168 1.45 -11.69 -10.28
N GLU A 169 1.07 -11.91 -11.54
CA GLU A 169 1.35 -10.97 -12.63
C GLU A 169 0.60 -9.62 -12.45
N GLN A 170 -0.61 -9.65 -11.92
CA GLN A 170 -1.32 -8.42 -11.58
C GLN A 170 -0.63 -7.68 -10.42
N LEU A 171 -0.24 -8.41 -9.35
CA LEU A 171 0.47 -7.84 -8.21
C LEU A 171 1.83 -7.25 -8.61
N LYS A 172 2.57 -7.89 -9.54
CA LYS A 172 3.79 -7.32 -10.11
C LYS A 172 3.55 -6.01 -10.87
N LYS A 173 2.45 -5.91 -11.62
CA LYS A 173 2.06 -4.65 -12.30
C LYS A 173 1.78 -3.55 -11.28
N TYR A 174 1.05 -3.85 -10.19
CA TYR A 174 0.85 -2.90 -9.10
C TYR A 174 2.18 -2.49 -8.46
N THR A 175 3.05 -3.44 -8.15
CA THR A 175 4.40 -3.16 -7.61
C THR A 175 5.16 -2.15 -8.46
N LYS A 176 5.18 -2.33 -9.78
CA LYS A 176 5.81 -1.40 -10.72
C LYS A 176 5.19 0.00 -10.67
N GLN A 177 3.86 0.09 -10.58
CA GLN A 177 3.16 1.37 -10.43
C GLN A 177 3.45 2.04 -9.09
N LEU A 178 3.51 1.28 -7.98
CA LEU A 178 3.88 1.81 -6.67
C LEU A 178 5.27 2.45 -6.71
N ALA A 179 6.26 1.76 -7.31
CA ALA A 179 7.61 2.28 -7.48
C ALA A 179 7.64 3.57 -8.32
N PHE A 180 6.84 3.65 -9.40
CA PHE A 180 6.70 4.85 -10.23
C PHE A 180 6.24 6.07 -9.44
N PHE A 181 5.43 5.87 -8.40
CA PHE A 181 4.97 6.93 -7.48
C PHE A 181 5.77 6.99 -6.17
N LYS A 182 6.94 6.35 -6.10
CA LYS A 182 7.85 6.33 -4.93
C LYS A 182 7.21 5.79 -3.66
N LEU A 183 6.21 4.93 -3.78
CA LEU A 183 5.69 4.14 -2.67
C LEU A 183 6.67 3.00 -2.37
N ASN A 184 6.70 2.55 -1.11
CA ASN A 184 7.67 1.54 -0.66
C ASN A 184 7.05 0.32 0.02
N THR A 185 5.73 0.25 0.11
CA THR A 185 5.05 -0.85 0.80
C THR A 185 3.84 -1.33 0.02
N LEU A 186 3.76 -2.65 -0.17
CA LEU A 186 2.58 -3.36 -0.64
C LEU A 186 2.05 -4.21 0.51
N HIS A 187 0.91 -3.80 1.08
CA HIS A 187 0.20 -4.53 2.13
C HIS A 187 -0.79 -5.50 1.47
N LEU A 188 -0.67 -6.79 1.72
CA LEU A 188 -1.54 -7.83 1.18
C LEU A 188 -2.50 -8.33 2.26
N HIS A 189 -3.78 -8.01 2.13
CA HIS A 189 -4.86 -8.59 2.94
C HIS A 189 -5.19 -9.97 2.39
N LEU A 190 -4.58 -11.01 2.99
CA LEU A 190 -4.55 -12.36 2.43
C LEU A 190 -5.71 -13.24 2.91
N THR A 191 -6.40 -12.86 3.98
CA THR A 191 -7.45 -13.69 4.57
C THR A 191 -8.60 -12.87 5.10
N ASP A 192 -9.82 -13.38 4.88
CA ASP A 192 -11.07 -12.84 5.40
C ASP A 192 -12.18 -13.92 5.33
N ASN A 193 -13.42 -13.57 5.54
CA ASN A 193 -14.57 -14.47 5.49
C ASN A 193 -14.74 -15.18 4.14
N GLN A 194 -14.28 -14.55 3.04
CA GLN A 194 -14.46 -15.02 1.67
C GLN A 194 -13.33 -15.91 1.18
N GLY A 195 -12.13 -15.76 1.75
CA GLY A 195 -11.00 -16.53 1.27
C GLY A 195 -9.78 -16.52 2.17
N TRP A 196 -9.15 -17.66 2.24
CA TRP A 196 -7.80 -17.86 2.76
C TRP A 196 -6.85 -18.04 1.58
N ARG A 197 -5.99 -17.05 1.30
CA ARG A 197 -5.19 -17.03 0.07
C ARG A 197 -3.75 -17.50 0.24
N LEU A 198 -3.36 -17.99 1.40
CA LEU A 198 -2.00 -18.42 1.70
C LEU A 198 -1.91 -19.92 1.93
N TYR A 199 -1.04 -20.62 1.18
CA TYR A 199 -0.71 -22.00 1.47
C TYR A 199 0.20 -22.12 2.69
N LEU A 200 -0.20 -22.93 3.67
CA LEU A 200 0.59 -23.26 4.86
C LEU A 200 0.91 -24.76 4.89
N ASP A 201 2.19 -25.12 5.12
CA ASP A 201 2.62 -26.53 5.14
C ASP A 201 1.95 -27.31 6.26
N GLN A 202 1.77 -26.65 7.42
CA GLN A 202 1.16 -27.29 8.58
C GLN A 202 -0.37 -27.34 8.53
N TYR A 203 -0.99 -26.53 7.66
CA TYR A 203 -2.44 -26.43 7.52
C TYR A 203 -2.86 -26.32 6.06
N PRO A 204 -2.53 -27.33 5.20
CA PRO A 204 -2.82 -27.26 3.77
C PRO A 204 -4.33 -27.12 3.47
N ASP A 205 -5.18 -27.68 4.33
CA ASP A 205 -6.64 -27.58 4.19
C ASP A 205 -7.17 -26.13 4.19
N LEU A 206 -6.43 -25.17 4.73
CA LEU A 206 -6.81 -23.76 4.68
C LEU A 206 -6.92 -23.26 3.24
N ALA A 207 -5.94 -23.59 2.41
CA ALA A 207 -5.95 -23.19 1.00
C ALA A 207 -7.06 -23.91 0.18
N PHE A 208 -7.41 -25.15 0.56
CA PHE A 208 -8.37 -25.96 -0.20
C PHE A 208 -9.81 -25.80 0.26
N LYS A 209 -10.05 -25.58 1.55
CA LYS A 209 -11.38 -25.48 2.16
C LYS A 209 -11.77 -24.06 2.56
N GLY A 210 -10.77 -23.20 2.78
CA GLY A 210 -10.95 -21.82 3.23
C GLY A 210 -11.23 -20.85 2.07
N THR A 211 -11.98 -21.23 1.05
CA THR A 211 -12.24 -20.34 -0.09
C THR A 211 -13.67 -20.51 -0.58
N TYR A 212 -14.34 -19.39 -0.81
CA TYR A 212 -15.63 -19.37 -1.48
C TYR A 212 -15.43 -19.22 -2.99
N TYR A 213 -16.19 -20.02 -3.75
CA TYR A 213 -16.20 -20.01 -5.20
C TYR A 213 -17.50 -19.43 -5.72
N ARG A 214 -17.42 -18.35 -6.47
CA ARG A 214 -18.51 -17.86 -7.28
C ARG A 214 -18.29 -18.32 -8.72
N THR A 215 -19.23 -19.08 -9.25
CA THR A 215 -19.20 -19.71 -10.56
C THR A 215 -19.40 -18.70 -11.70
N PHE A 216 -18.45 -17.84 -12.00
CA PHE A 216 -18.51 -17.14 -13.29
C PHE A 216 -17.30 -17.39 -14.19
N GLU A 217 -16.22 -17.78 -13.64
CA GLU A 217 -15.05 -18.33 -14.36
C GLU A 217 -14.35 -19.18 -13.32
N ASP A 218 -13.90 -20.34 -13.70
CA ASP A 218 -13.28 -21.36 -12.85
C ASP A 218 -12.18 -20.80 -11.92
N LEU A 219 -12.61 -20.13 -10.86
CA LEU A 219 -11.75 -19.57 -9.79
C LEU A 219 -11.48 -20.61 -8.70
N SER A 220 -11.78 -21.88 -9.00
CA SER A 220 -11.56 -22.99 -8.07
C SER A 220 -10.07 -23.12 -7.74
N GLY A 221 -9.72 -22.95 -6.45
CA GLY A 221 -8.39 -23.20 -5.93
C GLY A 221 -7.42 -22.02 -5.99
N HIS A 222 -7.90 -20.78 -6.08
CA HIS A 222 -7.01 -19.62 -6.06
C HIS A 222 -6.47 -19.34 -4.65
N TYR A 223 -5.23 -19.68 -4.48
CA TYR A 223 -4.38 -19.33 -3.34
C TYR A 223 -2.96 -19.14 -3.85
N TYR A 224 -2.14 -18.47 -3.07
CA TYR A 224 -0.72 -18.31 -3.38
C TYR A 224 0.09 -19.45 -2.78
N ARG A 225 0.89 -20.09 -3.63
CA ARG A 225 1.93 -21.01 -3.19
C ARG A 225 3.11 -20.20 -2.62
N LYS A 226 3.88 -20.81 -1.73
CA LYS A 226 5.07 -20.16 -1.17
C LYS A 226 6.05 -19.70 -2.25
N SER A 227 6.26 -20.49 -3.30
CA SER A 227 7.13 -20.14 -4.42
C SER A 227 6.63 -18.91 -5.19
N GLU A 228 5.33 -18.76 -5.37
CA GLU A 228 4.72 -17.62 -6.07
C GLU A 228 4.87 -16.33 -5.23
N LEU A 229 4.64 -16.41 -3.93
CA LEU A 229 4.88 -15.28 -3.02
C LEU A 229 6.36 -14.93 -2.94
N GLN A 230 7.26 -15.90 -2.90
CA GLN A 230 8.70 -15.66 -2.92
C GLN A 230 9.14 -14.96 -4.21
N GLU A 231 8.57 -15.34 -5.35
CA GLU A 231 8.78 -14.66 -6.63
C GLU A 231 8.34 -13.20 -6.58
N LEU A 232 7.13 -12.94 -6.05
CA LEU A 232 6.60 -11.59 -5.89
C LEU A 232 7.45 -10.75 -4.92
N ILE A 233 7.85 -11.34 -3.78
CA ILE A 233 8.71 -10.68 -2.78
C ILE A 233 10.05 -10.27 -3.40
N ASN A 234 10.70 -11.19 -4.13
CA ASN A 234 11.97 -10.90 -4.80
C ASN A 234 11.80 -9.81 -5.87
N TYR A 235 10.72 -9.86 -6.64
CA TYR A 235 10.40 -8.84 -7.64
C TYR A 235 10.15 -7.48 -7.00
N ALA A 236 9.36 -7.42 -5.94
CA ALA A 236 9.06 -6.18 -5.22
C ALA A 236 10.32 -5.55 -4.60
N ALA A 237 11.21 -6.38 -4.04
CA ALA A 237 12.48 -5.92 -3.48
C ALA A 237 13.40 -5.26 -4.52
N MET A 238 13.37 -5.70 -5.79
CA MET A 238 14.11 -5.02 -6.87
C MET A 238 13.58 -3.61 -7.17
N TYR A 239 12.34 -3.33 -6.83
CA TYR A 239 11.72 -2.00 -6.92
C TYR A 239 11.74 -1.21 -5.60
N GLY A 240 12.43 -1.71 -4.57
CA GLY A 240 12.48 -1.07 -3.26
C GLY A 240 11.16 -1.16 -2.49
N ILE A 241 10.31 -2.14 -2.80
CA ILE A 241 9.00 -2.32 -2.17
C ILE A 241 9.02 -3.51 -1.23
N GLU A 242 8.65 -3.27 0.01
CA GLU A 242 8.42 -4.28 1.04
C GLU A 242 7.00 -4.84 0.92
N ILE A 243 6.84 -6.16 1.08
CA ILE A 243 5.53 -6.80 1.16
C ILE A 243 5.20 -7.13 2.60
N ILE A 244 4.11 -6.56 3.13
CA ILE A 244 3.60 -6.84 4.47
C ILE A 244 2.38 -7.76 4.34
N PRO A 245 2.43 -8.99 4.91
CA PRO A 245 1.27 -9.88 4.93
C PRO A 245 0.30 -9.49 6.03
N GLU A 246 -1.01 -9.56 5.72
CA GLU A 246 -2.07 -9.52 6.71
C GLU A 246 -2.83 -10.82 6.77
N ILE A 247 -3.00 -11.32 7.99
CA ILE A 247 -3.89 -12.41 8.36
C ILE A 247 -4.83 -11.88 9.43
N ASP A 248 -6.06 -11.64 9.08
CA ASP A 248 -7.01 -11.00 9.98
C ASP A 248 -7.52 -11.94 11.07
N LEU A 249 -7.32 -11.56 12.33
CA LEU A 249 -7.63 -12.29 13.55
C LEU A 249 -8.02 -11.32 14.68
N PRO A 250 -8.89 -11.68 15.61
CA PRO A 250 -9.64 -12.92 15.74
C PRO A 250 -10.98 -12.88 15.00
N GLY A 251 -11.32 -11.78 14.36
CA GLY A 251 -12.47 -11.57 13.48
C GLY A 251 -12.21 -12.07 12.06
N HIS A 252 -13.18 -11.85 11.17
CA HIS A 252 -13.03 -12.13 9.73
C HIS A 252 -12.52 -13.54 9.38
N CYS A 253 -12.87 -14.55 10.23
CA CYS A 253 -12.25 -15.87 10.23
C CYS A 253 -13.09 -16.98 9.60
N LEU A 254 -14.19 -16.71 8.85
CA LEU A 254 -15.03 -17.80 8.32
C LEU A 254 -14.26 -18.73 7.40
N ALA A 255 -13.39 -18.21 6.53
CA ALA A 255 -12.56 -19.05 5.66
C ALA A 255 -11.63 -19.97 6.49
N LEU A 256 -11.03 -19.45 7.56
CA LEU A 256 -10.24 -20.23 8.51
C LEU A 256 -11.09 -21.30 9.18
N LEU A 257 -12.26 -20.94 9.68
CA LEU A 257 -13.15 -21.87 10.41
C LEU A 257 -13.76 -22.92 9.47
N ALA A 258 -13.91 -22.66 8.18
CA ALA A 258 -14.31 -23.65 7.20
C ALA A 258 -13.31 -24.83 7.12
N ALA A 259 -12.03 -24.55 7.30
CA ALA A 259 -10.98 -25.57 7.33
C ALA A 259 -10.70 -26.11 8.74
N LEU A 260 -10.78 -25.26 9.76
CA LEU A 260 -10.41 -25.58 11.15
C LEU A 260 -11.56 -25.23 12.14
N PRO A 261 -12.72 -25.89 12.01
CA PRO A 261 -13.91 -25.57 12.81
C PRO A 261 -13.72 -25.73 14.32
N GLN A 262 -12.74 -26.54 14.76
CA GLN A 262 -12.38 -26.70 16.16
C GLN A 262 -11.83 -25.45 16.84
N LEU A 263 -11.43 -24.44 16.04
CA LEU A 263 -10.96 -23.14 16.57
C LEU A 263 -12.10 -22.19 16.87
N SER A 264 -13.35 -22.51 16.50
CA SER A 264 -14.54 -21.72 16.84
C SER A 264 -15.03 -21.98 18.26
N CYS A 265 -15.89 -21.11 18.78
CA CYS A 265 -16.59 -21.29 20.05
C CYS A 265 -17.65 -22.40 20.01
N LYS A 266 -18.32 -22.57 18.86
CA LYS A 266 -19.44 -23.51 18.69
C LYS A 266 -19.02 -24.87 18.14
N GLY A 267 -17.92 -24.92 17.37
CA GLY A 267 -17.65 -26.08 16.52
C GLY A 267 -18.68 -26.19 15.40
N GLY A 268 -18.69 -27.33 14.70
CA GLY A 268 -19.65 -27.59 13.64
C GLY A 268 -19.08 -27.35 12.24
N LYS A 269 -19.97 -27.16 11.27
CA LYS A 269 -19.60 -26.91 9.88
C LYS A 269 -19.68 -25.41 9.57
N PHE A 270 -18.60 -24.87 9.02
CA PHE A 270 -18.51 -23.50 8.51
C PHE A 270 -18.25 -23.53 7.02
N GLU A 271 -18.63 -22.48 6.34
CA GLU A 271 -18.38 -22.27 4.91
C GLU A 271 -17.87 -20.84 4.72
N ALA A 272 -16.83 -20.67 3.90
CA ALA A 272 -16.41 -19.37 3.45
C ALA A 272 -17.58 -18.70 2.69
N TYR A 273 -17.81 -17.41 2.86
CA TYR A 273 -19.06 -16.77 2.46
C TYR A 273 -18.81 -15.44 1.73
N PRO A 274 -19.44 -15.19 0.58
CA PRO A 274 -19.41 -13.88 -0.07
C PRO A 274 -20.35 -12.90 0.63
N GLU A 275 -19.94 -11.65 0.78
CA GLU A 275 -20.76 -10.60 1.38
C GLU A 275 -22.05 -10.29 0.60
N GLU A 276 -22.10 -10.62 -0.69
CA GLU A 276 -23.14 -10.16 -1.63
C GLU A 276 -24.24 -11.17 -1.95
N LEU A 277 -24.22 -12.37 -1.38
CA LEU A 277 -25.31 -13.29 -1.64
C LEU A 277 -26.57 -12.91 -0.86
N ASP A 278 -27.41 -12.19 -1.61
CA ASP A 278 -28.84 -12.28 -1.50
C ASP A 278 -29.46 -11.75 -0.20
N GLY A 279 -29.76 -10.47 -0.11
CA GLY A 279 -30.81 -9.91 0.77
C GLY A 279 -30.99 -10.54 2.17
N GLN A 280 -30.37 -11.69 2.41
CA GLN A 280 -30.28 -12.34 3.70
C GLN A 280 -29.21 -11.63 4.53
N LYS A 281 -29.62 -10.50 5.11
CA LYS A 281 -28.90 -9.79 6.16
C LYS A 281 -27.95 -10.71 6.93
N ARG A 282 -26.68 -10.36 6.94
CA ARG A 282 -25.61 -10.55 7.94
C ARG A 282 -25.93 -11.40 9.19
N LYS A 283 -26.69 -12.48 9.06
CA LYS A 283 -26.97 -13.39 10.19
C LYS A 283 -25.76 -14.19 10.65
N ARG A 284 -24.62 -14.10 9.94
CA ARG A 284 -23.42 -14.87 10.22
C ARG A 284 -22.16 -14.04 10.51
N ALA A 285 -22.22 -12.73 10.50
CA ALA A 285 -21.09 -11.91 10.91
C ALA A 285 -20.64 -12.23 12.34
N ASP A 286 -21.58 -12.62 13.20
CA ASP A 286 -21.28 -13.02 14.59
C ASP A 286 -20.66 -14.41 14.73
N GLU A 287 -20.56 -15.20 13.66
CA GLU A 287 -20.02 -16.57 13.68
C GLU A 287 -18.56 -16.65 13.25
N ASN A 288 -17.99 -15.57 12.77
CA ASN A 288 -16.65 -15.51 12.14
C ASN A 288 -15.49 -15.32 13.12
N MET A 289 -15.69 -15.60 14.40
CA MET A 289 -14.72 -15.32 15.46
C MET A 289 -13.99 -16.57 15.95
N LEU A 290 -12.68 -16.45 16.18
CA LEU A 290 -11.90 -17.46 16.89
C LEU A 290 -12.35 -17.58 18.35
N CYS A 291 -12.21 -18.81 18.90
CA CYS A 291 -12.41 -19.06 20.32
C CYS A 291 -11.17 -18.65 21.12
N ILE A 292 -11.22 -17.53 21.80
CA ILE A 292 -10.09 -16.97 22.58
C ILE A 292 -9.75 -17.84 23.79
N GLY A 293 -10.74 -18.54 24.36
CA GLY A 293 -10.53 -19.47 25.46
C GLY A 293 -9.95 -20.83 25.05
N ASN A 294 -9.74 -21.06 23.75
CA ASN A 294 -9.21 -22.32 23.24
C ASN A 294 -7.67 -22.26 23.10
N PRO A 295 -6.90 -23.11 23.86
CA PRO A 295 -5.44 -23.13 23.71
C PRO A 295 -4.95 -23.46 22.29
N GLU A 296 -5.72 -24.24 21.51
CA GLU A 296 -5.38 -24.56 20.11
C GLU A 296 -5.35 -23.32 19.21
N THR A 297 -6.13 -22.27 19.54
CA THR A 297 -6.08 -20.98 18.83
C THR A 297 -4.67 -20.39 18.86
N TYR A 298 -4.02 -20.39 20.01
CA TYR A 298 -2.66 -19.84 20.16
C TYR A 298 -1.61 -20.74 19.53
N ARG A 299 -1.76 -22.07 19.59
CA ARG A 299 -0.88 -23.00 18.88
C ARG A 299 -0.97 -22.83 17.37
N PHE A 300 -2.17 -22.56 16.86
CA PHE A 300 -2.37 -22.20 15.46
C PHE A 300 -1.64 -20.91 15.12
N VAL A 301 -1.81 -19.84 15.92
CA VAL A 301 -1.15 -18.55 15.69
C VAL A 301 0.38 -18.67 15.77
N GLU A 302 0.93 -19.42 16.71
CA GLU A 302 2.38 -19.67 16.81
C GLU A 302 2.95 -20.29 15.53
N LYS A 303 2.26 -21.28 14.97
CA LYS A 303 2.67 -21.97 13.74
C LYS A 303 2.50 -21.07 12.51
N LEU A 304 1.39 -20.34 12.44
CA LEU A 304 1.12 -19.36 11.40
C LEU A 304 2.23 -18.28 11.36
N VAL A 305 2.51 -17.65 12.51
CA VAL A 305 3.52 -16.59 12.60
C VAL A 305 4.92 -17.14 12.26
N ALA A 306 5.23 -18.38 12.62
CA ALA A 306 6.50 -19.02 12.23
C ALA A 306 6.60 -19.13 10.70
N GLU A 307 5.59 -19.68 10.02
CA GLU A 307 5.61 -19.81 8.54
C GLU A 307 5.61 -18.44 7.83
N LEU A 308 4.89 -17.45 8.36
CA LEU A 308 4.94 -16.08 7.82
C LEU A 308 6.34 -15.46 7.99
N THR A 309 6.99 -15.68 9.15
CA THR A 309 8.34 -15.17 9.41
C THR A 309 9.37 -15.75 8.45
N ASP A 310 9.25 -17.04 8.13
CA ASP A 310 10.15 -17.72 7.20
C ASP A 310 9.95 -17.25 5.74
N LEU A 311 8.71 -16.90 5.38
CA LEU A 311 8.37 -16.53 4.00
C LEU A 311 8.57 -15.04 3.72
N PHE A 312 8.15 -14.16 4.64
CA PHE A 312 8.17 -12.71 4.44
C PHE A 312 9.34 -12.06 5.18
N PRO A 313 10.29 -11.42 4.45
CA PRO A 313 11.44 -10.75 5.06
C PRO A 313 11.03 -9.48 5.83
N SER A 314 9.82 -8.95 5.61
CA SER A 314 9.30 -7.78 6.32
C SER A 314 9.51 -7.89 7.83
N SER A 315 9.86 -6.78 8.45
CA SER A 315 9.92 -6.66 9.92
C SER A 315 8.53 -6.67 10.57
N PHE A 316 7.47 -6.62 9.76
CA PHE A 316 6.10 -6.50 10.21
C PHE A 316 5.25 -7.69 9.76
N ILE A 317 4.27 -8.04 10.61
CA ILE A 317 3.15 -8.90 10.29
C ILE A 317 1.89 -8.18 10.75
N HIS A 318 0.91 -8.00 9.84
CA HIS A 318 -0.37 -7.41 10.19
C HIS A 318 -1.35 -8.53 10.59
N LEU A 319 -1.99 -8.40 11.74
CA LEU A 319 -2.87 -9.42 12.30
C LEU A 319 -4.33 -8.93 12.49
N GLY A 320 -4.71 -7.89 11.74
CA GLY A 320 -6.08 -7.40 11.73
C GLY A 320 -6.54 -6.82 13.06
N GLY A 321 -7.64 -7.34 13.58
CA GLY A 321 -8.20 -6.96 14.88
C GLY A 321 -9.42 -6.04 14.81
N ASP A 322 -9.94 -5.80 13.61
CA ASP A 322 -11.11 -4.96 13.37
C ASP A 322 -12.43 -5.72 13.53
N GLU A 323 -13.48 -4.97 13.74
CA GLU A 323 -14.89 -5.38 13.72
C GLU A 323 -15.22 -6.63 14.57
N VAL A 324 -14.54 -6.83 15.70
CA VAL A 324 -14.66 -8.00 16.54
C VAL A 324 -15.98 -8.02 17.32
N SER A 325 -16.80 -9.08 17.12
CA SER A 325 -18.01 -9.33 17.88
C SER A 325 -17.76 -10.21 19.11
N THR A 326 -18.28 -9.82 20.27
CA THR A 326 -18.09 -10.57 21.53
C THR A 326 -19.19 -11.63 21.78
N HIS A 327 -20.26 -11.61 20.98
CA HIS A 327 -21.47 -12.38 21.24
C HIS A 327 -21.26 -13.88 21.46
N LEU A 328 -20.37 -14.51 20.65
CA LEU A 328 -20.07 -15.93 20.81
C LEU A 328 -19.20 -16.21 22.03
N TRP A 329 -18.36 -15.28 22.41
CA TRP A 329 -17.49 -15.43 23.60
C TRP A 329 -18.30 -15.45 24.90
N GLU A 330 -19.36 -14.65 24.96
CA GLU A 330 -20.28 -14.57 26.10
C GLU A 330 -20.95 -15.91 26.39
N GLN A 331 -21.20 -16.70 25.34
CA GLN A 331 -21.89 -17.98 25.44
C GLN A 331 -20.90 -19.18 25.55
N CYS A 332 -19.62 -18.97 25.31
CA CYS A 332 -18.63 -20.02 25.23
C CYS A 332 -18.02 -20.34 26.63
N PRO A 333 -18.16 -21.56 27.15
CA PRO A 333 -17.60 -21.90 28.45
C PRO A 333 -16.09 -21.72 28.57
N LYS A 334 -15.33 -21.92 27.45
CA LYS A 334 -13.88 -21.70 27.42
C LYS A 334 -13.54 -20.22 27.55
N CYS A 335 -14.26 -19.35 26.84
CA CYS A 335 -14.07 -17.90 26.91
C CYS A 335 -14.52 -17.33 28.26
N GLN A 336 -15.66 -17.82 28.81
CA GLN A 336 -16.13 -17.47 30.15
C GLN A 336 -15.10 -17.83 31.23
N LYS A 337 -14.37 -18.95 31.07
CA LYS A 337 -13.31 -19.31 31.98
C LYS A 337 -12.19 -18.29 32.03
N ILE A 338 -11.68 -17.85 30.85
CA ILE A 338 -10.66 -16.81 30.78
C ILE A 338 -11.20 -15.49 31.33
N TYR A 339 -12.41 -15.08 30.95
CA TYR A 339 -13.06 -13.87 31.44
C TYR A 339 -13.05 -13.79 32.98
N LYS A 340 -13.39 -14.93 33.65
CA LYS A 340 -13.38 -14.99 35.11
C LYS A 340 -11.97 -15.06 35.72
N GLN A 341 -11.05 -15.81 35.10
CA GLN A 341 -9.68 -15.95 35.59
C GLN A 341 -8.90 -14.62 35.55
N GLU A 342 -9.14 -13.81 34.50
CA GLU A 342 -8.49 -12.52 34.32
C GLU A 342 -9.26 -11.38 35.00
N ASN A 343 -10.36 -11.67 35.74
CA ASN A 343 -11.22 -10.67 36.40
C ASN A 343 -11.69 -9.54 35.46
N MET A 344 -12.03 -9.91 34.21
CA MET A 344 -12.47 -8.95 33.20
C MET A 344 -13.83 -8.34 33.58
N THR A 345 -14.04 -7.08 33.19
CA THR A 345 -15.27 -6.32 33.43
C THR A 345 -16.09 -6.11 32.14
N SER A 346 -15.47 -6.31 30.99
CA SER A 346 -16.10 -6.21 29.67
C SER A 346 -15.65 -7.37 28.78
N TRP A 347 -16.56 -7.90 27.96
CA TRP A 347 -16.25 -8.95 27.00
C TRP A 347 -15.24 -8.54 25.93
N HIS A 348 -15.12 -7.25 25.62
CA HIS A 348 -14.08 -6.72 24.75
C HIS A 348 -12.67 -6.87 25.32
N GLU A 349 -12.51 -7.06 26.64
CA GLU A 349 -11.19 -7.33 27.23
C GLU A 349 -10.63 -8.71 26.84
N LEU A 350 -11.48 -9.62 26.31
CA LEU A 350 -10.99 -10.85 25.68
C LEU A 350 -10.23 -10.55 24.38
N GLN A 351 -10.64 -9.55 23.61
CA GLN A 351 -9.87 -9.09 22.45
C GLN A 351 -8.51 -8.53 22.91
N ASP A 352 -8.50 -7.73 23.97
CA ASP A 352 -7.27 -7.19 24.54
C ASP A 352 -6.32 -8.31 25.01
N TYR A 353 -6.86 -9.34 25.66
CA TYR A 353 -6.11 -10.52 26.06
C TYR A 353 -5.52 -11.27 24.85
N PHE A 354 -6.30 -11.45 23.80
CA PHE A 354 -5.84 -12.04 22.54
C PHE A 354 -4.73 -11.21 21.92
N THR A 355 -4.94 -9.90 21.74
CA THR A 355 -3.98 -8.96 21.15
C THR A 355 -2.64 -9.03 21.87
N LYS A 356 -2.61 -8.98 23.20
CA LYS A 356 -1.37 -9.07 23.99
C LYS A 356 -0.61 -10.37 23.73
N ARG A 357 -1.30 -11.50 23.76
CA ARG A 357 -0.68 -12.81 23.54
C ARG A 357 -0.15 -12.98 22.12
N VAL A 358 -0.90 -12.48 21.14
CA VAL A 358 -0.50 -12.58 19.74
C VAL A 358 0.67 -11.66 19.45
N SER A 359 0.68 -10.44 19.99
CA SER A 359 1.82 -9.53 19.92
C SER A 359 3.09 -10.16 20.54
N GLU A 360 2.99 -10.85 21.67
CA GLU A 360 4.10 -11.60 22.27
C GLU A 360 4.61 -12.72 21.34
N ILE A 361 3.72 -13.46 20.68
CA ILE A 361 4.10 -14.50 19.71
C ILE A 361 4.87 -13.88 18.55
N VAL A 362 4.37 -12.78 17.97
CA VAL A 362 5.03 -12.06 16.86
C VAL A 362 6.42 -11.58 17.27
N ARG A 363 6.53 -10.94 18.44
CA ARG A 363 7.82 -10.47 18.98
C ARG A 363 8.79 -11.61 19.26
N SER A 364 8.32 -12.76 19.71
CA SER A 364 9.17 -13.93 19.95
C SER A 364 9.86 -14.44 18.67
N LYS A 365 9.33 -14.07 17.50
CA LYS A 365 9.90 -14.37 16.19
C LYS A 365 10.73 -13.21 15.60
N GLY A 366 11.00 -12.17 16.39
CA GLY A 366 11.77 -11.02 15.97
C GLY A 366 11.03 -10.06 15.02
N LYS A 367 9.70 -10.17 14.96
CA LYS A 367 8.83 -9.29 14.15
C LYS A 367 8.06 -8.30 15.03
N ARG A 368 7.48 -7.29 14.40
CA ARG A 368 6.57 -6.33 15.02
C ARG A 368 5.15 -6.56 14.50
N MET A 369 4.17 -6.49 15.37
CA MET A 369 2.77 -6.59 14.98
C MET A 369 2.26 -5.25 14.46
N ILE A 370 1.48 -5.27 13.38
CA ILE A 370 0.56 -4.21 12.99
C ILE A 370 -0.84 -4.71 13.27
N GLY A 371 -1.74 -3.84 13.70
CA GLY A 371 -3.16 -4.14 13.79
C GLY A 371 -3.99 -2.88 13.56
N TRP A 372 -5.26 -3.10 13.22
CA TRP A 372 -6.23 -2.02 13.06
C TRP A 372 -6.45 -1.27 14.38
N ASP A 373 -6.91 -0.04 14.33
CA ASP A 373 -6.95 0.85 15.50
C ASP A 373 -7.79 0.35 16.69
N GLU A 374 -8.66 -0.63 16.50
CA GLU A 374 -9.41 -1.29 17.59
C GLU A 374 -8.51 -1.98 18.62
N ILE A 375 -7.33 -2.46 18.22
CA ILE A 375 -6.38 -3.06 19.18
C ILE A 375 -5.86 -2.06 20.22
N ASN A 376 -6.04 -0.75 19.96
CA ASN A 376 -5.65 0.34 20.84
C ASN A 376 -6.82 0.93 21.65
N ASP A 377 -8.04 0.47 21.47
CA ASP A 377 -9.23 1.04 22.12
C ASP A 377 -9.17 1.02 23.64
N ARG A 378 -8.61 -0.05 24.21
CA ARG A 378 -8.45 -0.25 25.66
C ARG A 378 -6.98 -0.41 26.07
N ASN A 379 -6.06 0.10 25.24
CA ASN A 379 -4.63 0.09 25.49
C ASN A 379 -4.00 -1.32 25.52
N ALA A 380 -4.51 -2.24 24.71
CA ALA A 380 -3.98 -3.61 24.63
C ALA A 380 -2.67 -3.72 23.84
N ALA A 381 -2.48 -2.84 22.83
CA ALA A 381 -1.28 -2.83 22.01
C ALA A 381 0.00 -2.59 22.85
N ASP A 382 1.06 -3.34 22.56
CA ASP A 382 2.39 -3.13 23.12
C ASP A 382 3.06 -1.91 22.49
N ILE A 383 4.03 -1.31 23.19
CA ILE A 383 4.76 -0.14 22.67
C ILE A 383 5.52 -0.41 21.36
N SER A 384 5.84 -1.66 21.09
CA SER A 384 6.48 -2.09 19.84
C SER A 384 5.50 -2.30 18.69
N ASP A 385 4.19 -2.40 18.98
CA ASP A 385 3.17 -2.59 17.96
C ASP A 385 2.93 -1.31 17.16
N VAL A 386 2.40 -1.46 15.95
CA VAL A 386 2.04 -0.35 15.07
C VAL A 386 0.54 -0.32 14.90
N ILE A 387 -0.06 0.82 15.08
CA ILE A 387 -1.51 1.01 14.94
C ILE A 387 -1.81 1.51 13.53
N MET A 388 -2.54 0.72 12.73
CA MET A 388 -3.05 1.15 11.44
C MET A 388 -4.45 1.73 11.62
N ILE A 389 -4.58 3.02 11.36
CA ILE A 389 -5.77 3.80 11.68
C ILE A 389 -6.65 3.90 10.44
N TRP A 390 -7.87 3.33 10.52
CA TRP A 390 -8.80 3.29 9.40
C TRP A 390 -10.14 3.97 9.67
N GLN A 391 -10.53 4.11 10.96
CA GLN A 391 -11.84 4.61 11.31
C GLN A 391 -12.00 6.11 11.04
N ARG A 392 -13.09 6.50 10.39
CA ARG A 392 -13.46 7.90 10.08
C ARG A 392 -12.29 8.66 9.43
N ASP A 393 -11.89 9.80 10.02
CA ASP A 393 -10.72 10.61 9.64
C ASP A 393 -9.45 10.26 10.45
N GLY A 394 -9.58 9.35 11.42
CA GLY A 394 -8.50 8.80 12.22
C GLY A 394 -7.87 9.72 13.27
N ARG A 395 -8.28 10.97 13.38
CA ARG A 395 -7.60 11.98 14.22
C ARG A 395 -7.60 11.65 15.72
N GLU A 396 -8.73 11.18 16.23
CA GLU A 396 -8.87 10.81 17.64
C GLU A 396 -7.94 9.62 17.98
N GLN A 397 -7.98 8.57 17.15
CA GLN A 397 -7.15 7.37 17.33
C GLN A 397 -5.66 7.68 17.16
N GLN A 398 -5.30 8.57 16.21
CA GLN A 398 -3.93 9.05 16.06
C GLN A 398 -3.42 9.70 17.35
N GLN A 399 -4.14 10.66 17.90
CA GLN A 399 -3.76 11.34 19.13
C GLN A 399 -3.65 10.37 20.31
N LYS A 400 -4.57 9.42 20.41
CA LYS A 400 -4.57 8.41 21.47
C LYS A 400 -3.33 7.50 21.38
N ALA A 401 -2.99 7.02 20.19
CA ALA A 401 -1.81 6.18 19.96
C ALA A 401 -0.52 6.96 20.24
N LEU A 402 -0.40 8.19 19.71
CA LEU A 402 0.78 9.03 19.91
C LEU A 402 1.01 9.41 21.37
N LYS A 403 -0.04 9.68 22.16
CA LYS A 403 0.08 9.92 23.62
C LYS A 403 0.68 8.72 24.36
N ARG A 404 0.51 7.51 23.83
CA ARG A 404 1.13 6.29 24.37
C ARG A 404 2.53 6.04 23.81
N GLY A 405 3.02 6.84 22.87
CA GLY A 405 4.30 6.65 22.20
C GLY A 405 4.28 5.55 21.13
N LEU A 406 3.10 5.14 20.67
CA LEU A 406 2.95 4.11 19.63
C LEU A 406 3.25 4.68 18.24
N SER A 407 3.81 3.86 17.37
CA SER A 407 3.91 4.14 15.94
C SER A 407 2.53 4.02 15.29
N VAL A 408 2.24 4.88 14.31
CA VAL A 408 0.95 4.87 13.60
C VAL A 408 1.13 4.86 12.09
N ILE A 409 0.24 4.16 11.39
CA ILE A 409 0.05 4.23 9.94
C ILE A 409 -1.34 4.81 9.71
N MET A 410 -1.39 5.91 8.96
CA MET A 410 -2.65 6.58 8.66
C MET A 410 -3.24 6.07 7.35
N SER A 411 -4.37 5.37 7.44
CA SER A 411 -5.15 4.86 6.31
C SER A 411 -6.66 5.07 6.50
N PRO A 412 -7.10 6.29 6.91
CA PRO A 412 -8.49 6.50 7.28
C PRO A 412 -9.43 6.24 6.08
N LYS A 413 -10.60 5.69 6.38
CA LYS A 413 -11.69 5.43 5.41
C LYS A 413 -11.95 6.64 4.51
N ASP A 414 -11.85 7.79 5.07
CA ASP A 414 -12.03 9.06 4.44
C ASP A 414 -10.73 9.90 4.56
N PRO A 415 -9.91 10.03 3.50
CA PRO A 415 -10.19 9.76 2.08
C PRO A 415 -9.49 8.53 1.46
N CYS A 416 -8.90 7.61 2.23
CA CYS A 416 -7.95 6.62 1.71
C CYS A 416 -8.59 5.36 1.11
N TYR A 417 -9.89 5.10 1.35
CA TYR A 417 -10.57 3.92 0.82
C TYR A 417 -11.14 4.16 -0.57
N PHE A 418 -10.79 3.29 -1.51
CA PHE A 418 -11.22 3.36 -2.92
C PHE A 418 -12.34 2.39 -3.30
N ASP A 419 -12.87 1.66 -2.33
CA ASP A 419 -14.07 0.82 -2.44
C ASP A 419 -15.37 1.62 -2.48
N PHE A 420 -15.32 2.92 -2.14
CA PHE A 420 -16.43 3.86 -2.30
C PHE A 420 -16.42 4.52 -3.68
N GLY A 421 -17.62 4.93 -4.15
CA GLY A 421 -17.73 5.68 -5.39
C GLY A 421 -16.91 6.99 -5.37
N TYR A 422 -16.43 7.41 -6.53
CA TYR A 422 -15.57 8.60 -6.71
C TYR A 422 -16.16 9.92 -6.18
N SER A 423 -17.47 9.98 -5.99
CA SER A 423 -18.15 11.13 -5.36
C SER A 423 -17.76 11.32 -3.89
N ARG A 424 -17.39 10.24 -3.19
CA ARG A 424 -16.98 10.28 -1.78
C ARG A 424 -15.48 10.50 -1.64
N ASN A 425 -14.68 9.68 -2.33
CA ASN A 425 -13.22 9.70 -2.24
C ASN A 425 -12.62 10.04 -3.60
N SER A 426 -12.50 11.34 -3.91
CA SER A 426 -11.88 11.80 -5.14
C SER A 426 -10.36 11.81 -5.03
N THR A 427 -9.67 11.65 -6.16
CA THR A 427 -8.20 11.79 -6.25
C THR A 427 -7.71 13.11 -5.68
N ARG A 428 -8.43 14.22 -5.95
CA ARG A 428 -8.09 15.54 -5.40
C ARG A 428 -8.14 15.55 -3.87
N ARG A 429 -9.17 14.97 -3.27
CA ARG A 429 -9.34 14.93 -1.82
C ARG A 429 -8.22 14.13 -1.14
N LEU A 430 -7.83 13.00 -1.73
CA LEU A 430 -6.68 12.23 -1.26
C LEU A 430 -5.37 13.02 -1.41
N TYR A 431 -5.17 13.67 -2.55
CA TYR A 431 -3.95 14.45 -2.82
C TYR A 431 -3.78 15.64 -1.86
N GLU A 432 -4.87 16.30 -1.49
CA GLU A 432 -4.88 17.44 -0.55
C GLU A 432 -4.89 16.99 0.92
N TRP A 433 -5.04 15.68 1.18
CA TRP A 433 -5.11 15.17 2.54
C TRP A 433 -3.73 15.18 3.23
N GLU A 434 -3.71 15.69 4.45
CA GLU A 434 -2.52 15.74 5.31
C GLU A 434 -2.63 14.65 6.39
N PRO A 435 -1.82 13.58 6.36
CA PRO A 435 -1.88 12.49 7.34
C PRO A 435 -1.45 12.92 8.74
N VAL A 436 -0.56 13.92 8.86
CA VAL A 436 -0.03 14.36 10.14
C VAL A 436 -0.84 15.53 10.68
N GLY A 437 -1.35 15.42 11.92
CA GLY A 437 -1.98 16.53 12.61
C GLY A 437 -0.97 17.66 12.88
N LYS A 438 -1.43 18.90 12.98
CA LYS A 438 -0.59 20.08 13.25
C LYS A 438 0.23 19.97 14.54
N GLU A 439 -0.15 19.06 15.43
CA GLU A 439 0.46 18.84 16.74
C GLU A 439 1.55 17.75 16.73
N CYS A 440 1.73 17.05 15.61
CA CYS A 440 2.72 15.98 15.50
C CYS A 440 4.05 16.54 15.02
N THR A 441 5.13 16.17 15.69
CA THR A 441 6.49 16.42 15.18
C THR A 441 6.82 15.38 14.11
N ASN A 442 7.66 15.73 13.12
CA ASN A 442 8.07 14.84 12.02
C ASN A 442 8.76 13.54 12.48
N THR A 443 9.16 13.45 13.75
CA THR A 443 9.76 12.26 14.37
C THR A 443 8.73 11.26 14.90
N GLN A 444 7.44 11.63 14.94
CA GLN A 444 6.34 10.79 15.43
C GLN A 444 5.43 10.28 14.31
N ALA A 445 5.71 10.67 13.06
CA ALA A 445 4.95 10.26 11.88
C ALA A 445 5.67 9.17 11.10
#